data_810250f38b95a7624ee48aeeb1a4e1ca
#
_entry.id   810250f38b95a7624ee48aeeb1a4e1ca
#
_cell.length_a   1.000
_cell.length_b   1.000
_cell.length_c   1.000
_cell.angle_alpha   90.00
_cell.angle_beta   90.00
_cell.angle_gamma   90.00
#
_symmetry.space_group_name_H-M   'P 1'
#
loop_
_entity.id
_entity.type
_entity.pdbx_description
1 polymer ?
#
loop_
_entity_poly.entity_id
_entity_poly.type
_entity_poly.pdbx_seq_one_letter_code
_entity_poly.pdbx_strand_id
1 'polypeptide(L)'
;MLSRIINMVITMQNETMSELKKRLNSSSMYLQSNDMQVVEVKKGYAKVEMVIDEQILNVHGFVHGGALYSLADTAAGAASFATGRDSVTLAGTINYIKPGKGGKLIGIAQEISAGRTTGVYEVFIFNDEEVLLSRATFTMFFLDGDRYKNKLKK
;
A
#
# COMPACT_ATOMS: atom_id res chain seq x y z
N MET A 1 -6.80 18.59 21.28
CA MET A 1 -6.32 18.35 19.90
C MET A 1 -4.82 18.04 19.88
N LEU A 2 -3.98 18.84 20.52
CA LEU A 2 -2.52 18.61 20.61
C LEU A 2 -2.16 17.26 21.28
N SER A 3 -2.86 16.90 22.38
CA SER A 3 -2.68 15.62 23.06
C SER A 3 -3.02 14.40 22.20
N ARG A 4 -4.02 14.49 21.33
CA ARG A 4 -4.37 13.42 20.38
C ARG A 4 -3.28 13.22 19.33
N ILE A 5 -2.69 14.30 18.82
CA ILE A 5 -1.62 14.25 17.81
C ILE A 5 -0.32 13.72 18.43
N ILE A 6 0.02 14.19 19.64
CA ILE A 6 1.19 13.70 20.38
C ILE A 6 1.02 12.22 20.72
N ASN A 7 -0.15 11.79 21.18
CA ASN A 7 -0.43 10.37 21.44
C ASN A 7 -0.39 9.54 20.14
N MET A 8 -0.89 10.06 19.02
CA MET A 8 -0.82 9.38 17.73
C MET A 8 0.63 9.18 17.26
N VAL A 9 1.49 10.20 17.41
CA VAL A 9 2.92 10.12 17.05
C VAL A 9 3.68 9.18 17.98
N ILE A 10 3.39 9.20 19.28
CA ILE A 10 4.00 8.30 20.27
C ILE A 10 3.53 6.85 20.06
N THR A 11 2.25 6.65 19.71
CA THR A 11 1.68 5.32 19.45
C THR A 11 2.31 4.70 18.21
N MET A 12 2.62 5.49 17.18
CA MET A 12 3.26 4.99 15.95
C MET A 12 4.71 4.51 16.15
N GLN A 13 5.42 5.03 17.15
CA GLN A 13 6.81 4.62 17.43
C GLN A 13 6.92 3.26 18.13
N ASN A 14 5.81 2.75 18.73
CA ASN A 14 5.75 1.49 19.45
C ASN A 14 4.69 0.52 18.90
N GLU A 15 4.08 0.84 17.75
CA GLU A 15 3.04 0.01 17.12
C GLU A 15 3.63 -1.32 16.64
N THR A 16 3.06 -2.42 17.06
CA THR A 16 3.44 -3.76 16.54
C THR A 16 2.94 -3.93 15.09
N MET A 17 3.54 -4.87 14.34
CA MET A 17 3.09 -5.20 12.98
C MET A 17 1.64 -5.67 12.94
N SER A 18 1.18 -6.35 14.00
CA SER A 18 -0.23 -6.78 14.14
C SER A 18 -1.18 -5.60 14.29
N GLU A 19 -0.82 -4.62 15.12
CA GLU A 19 -1.59 -3.39 15.32
C GLU A 19 -1.61 -2.53 14.07
N LEU A 20 -0.46 -2.36 13.40
CA LEU A 20 -0.36 -1.68 12.12
C LEU A 20 -1.30 -2.31 11.07
N LYS A 21 -1.26 -3.64 10.91
CA LYS A 21 -2.15 -4.36 9.99
C LYS A 21 -3.61 -4.09 10.30
N LYS A 22 -4.01 -4.19 11.58
CA LYS A 22 -5.38 -3.91 12.04
C LYS A 22 -5.77 -2.46 11.73
N ARG A 23 -4.91 -1.49 12.01
CA ARG A 23 -5.15 -0.07 11.75
C ARG A 23 -5.32 0.20 10.25
N LEU A 24 -4.44 -0.30 9.40
CA LEU A 24 -4.53 -0.11 7.95
C LEU A 24 -5.86 -0.65 7.39
N ASN A 25 -6.29 -1.84 7.82
CA ASN A 25 -7.55 -2.43 7.38
C ASN A 25 -8.80 -1.71 7.91
N SER A 26 -8.74 -1.15 9.12
CA SER A 26 -9.92 -0.53 9.76
C SER A 26 -10.07 0.96 9.46
N SER A 27 -8.98 1.69 9.18
CA SER A 27 -9.01 3.15 9.01
C SER A 27 -9.11 3.62 7.56
N SER A 28 -8.86 2.77 6.60
CA SER A 28 -8.91 3.11 5.18
C SER A 28 -10.24 2.70 4.55
N MET A 29 -11.11 3.68 4.33
CA MET A 29 -12.36 3.46 3.57
C MET A 29 -12.06 3.04 2.13
N TYR A 30 -10.94 3.48 1.56
CA TYR A 30 -10.54 3.10 0.21
C TYR A 30 -10.25 1.60 0.10
N LEU A 31 -9.55 1.01 1.06
CA LEU A 31 -9.34 -0.43 1.11
C LEU A 31 -10.68 -1.19 1.20
N GLN A 32 -11.54 -0.76 2.11
CA GLN A 32 -12.85 -1.39 2.33
C GLN A 32 -13.74 -1.32 1.08
N SER A 33 -13.80 -0.15 0.43
CA SER A 33 -14.63 0.07 -0.76
C SER A 33 -14.12 -0.65 -2.01
N ASN A 34 -12.87 -1.11 -2.01
CA ASN A 34 -12.27 -1.85 -3.11
C ASN A 34 -11.97 -3.31 -2.75
N ASP A 35 -12.58 -3.82 -1.68
CA ASP A 35 -12.38 -5.18 -1.19
C ASP A 35 -10.90 -5.59 -1.07
N MET A 36 -10.07 -4.64 -0.60
CA MET A 36 -8.66 -4.84 -0.33
C MET A 36 -8.43 -5.17 1.15
N GLN A 37 -7.50 -6.07 1.41
CA GLN A 37 -7.07 -6.42 2.75
C GLN A 37 -5.56 -6.56 2.84
N VAL A 38 -4.94 -5.83 3.78
CA VAL A 38 -3.54 -6.07 4.16
C VAL A 38 -3.50 -7.36 4.98
N VAL A 39 -2.88 -8.40 4.45
CA VAL A 39 -2.83 -9.72 5.07
C VAL A 39 -1.53 -10.00 5.80
N GLU A 40 -0.44 -9.38 5.35
CA GLU A 40 0.88 -9.50 6.00
C GLU A 40 1.63 -8.18 5.91
N VAL A 41 2.34 -7.80 6.99
CA VAL A 41 3.29 -6.69 7.03
C VAL A 41 4.54 -7.09 7.80
N LYS A 42 5.68 -6.68 7.27
CA LYS A 42 7.00 -6.74 7.92
C LYS A 42 7.74 -5.45 7.56
N LYS A 43 8.82 -5.13 8.24
CA LYS A 43 9.61 -3.94 7.92
C LYS A 43 9.98 -3.90 6.43
N GLY A 44 9.49 -2.89 5.71
CA GLY A 44 9.72 -2.70 4.29
C GLY A 44 9.01 -3.72 3.37
N TYR A 45 8.05 -4.50 3.90
CA TYR A 45 7.32 -5.52 3.17
C TYR A 45 5.83 -5.50 3.49
N ALA A 46 5.01 -5.69 2.48
CA ALA A 46 3.57 -5.94 2.67
C ALA A 46 3.01 -6.89 1.62
N LYS A 47 2.00 -7.65 2.03
CA LYS A 47 1.12 -8.43 1.15
C LYS A 47 -0.30 -7.93 1.33
N VAL A 48 -0.93 -7.57 0.21
CA VAL A 48 -2.31 -7.09 0.13
C VAL A 48 -3.07 -7.97 -0.82
N GLU A 49 -4.28 -8.36 -0.45
CA GLU A 49 -5.20 -9.10 -1.30
C GLU A 49 -6.36 -8.20 -1.72
N MET A 50 -6.92 -8.43 -2.91
CA MET A 50 -8.08 -7.75 -3.46
C MET A 50 -8.99 -8.76 -4.13
N VAL A 51 -10.27 -8.77 -3.78
CA VAL A 51 -11.27 -9.65 -4.43
C VAL A 51 -11.53 -9.15 -5.85
N ILE A 52 -11.62 -10.09 -6.80
CA ILE A 52 -12.04 -9.77 -8.17
C ILE A 52 -13.57 -9.91 -8.23
N ASP A 53 -14.25 -8.80 -8.44
CA ASP A 53 -15.68 -8.72 -8.70
C ASP A 53 -15.96 -7.97 -10.01
N GLU A 54 -17.23 -7.85 -10.41
CA GLU A 54 -17.62 -7.19 -11.66
C GLU A 54 -17.26 -5.70 -11.69
N GLN A 55 -17.15 -5.03 -10.53
CA GLN A 55 -16.89 -3.60 -10.42
C GLN A 55 -15.48 -3.22 -10.85
N ILE A 56 -14.52 -4.14 -10.74
CA ILE A 56 -13.13 -3.91 -11.11
C ILE A 56 -12.76 -4.45 -12.49
N LEU A 57 -13.74 -4.96 -13.26
CA LEU A 57 -13.51 -5.45 -14.61
C LEU A 57 -13.58 -4.32 -15.64
N ASN A 58 -12.79 -4.44 -16.69
CA ASN A 58 -12.87 -3.59 -17.88
C ASN A 58 -13.94 -4.13 -18.86
N VAL A 59 -14.16 -3.40 -19.96
CA VAL A 59 -15.15 -3.77 -21.00
C VAL A 59 -14.89 -5.12 -21.67
N HIS A 60 -13.72 -5.69 -21.49
CA HIS A 60 -13.33 -7.00 -22.03
C HIS A 60 -13.46 -8.14 -21.01
N GLY A 61 -13.95 -7.85 -19.78
CA GLY A 61 -14.09 -8.83 -18.69
C GLY A 61 -12.78 -9.22 -18.03
N PHE A 62 -11.72 -8.40 -18.17
CA PHE A 62 -10.46 -8.54 -17.43
C PHE A 62 -10.37 -7.51 -16.33
N VAL A 63 -9.56 -7.77 -15.31
CA VAL A 63 -9.28 -6.78 -14.27
C VAL A 63 -8.78 -5.47 -14.90
N HIS A 64 -9.43 -4.36 -14.55
CA HIS A 64 -9.06 -3.03 -15.03
C HIS A 64 -7.64 -2.66 -14.56
N GLY A 65 -6.84 -2.06 -15.45
CA GLY A 65 -5.48 -1.63 -15.11
C GLY A 65 -5.41 -0.68 -13.91
N GLY A 66 -6.42 0.16 -13.73
CA GLY A 66 -6.56 1.02 -12.55
C GLY A 66 -6.69 0.25 -11.25
N ALA A 67 -7.39 -0.90 -11.24
CA ALA A 67 -7.50 -1.75 -10.06
C ALA A 67 -6.15 -2.40 -9.70
N LEU A 68 -5.41 -2.87 -10.71
CA LEU A 68 -4.05 -3.39 -10.53
C LEU A 68 -3.11 -2.31 -10.00
N TYR A 69 -3.20 -1.07 -10.53
CA TYR A 69 -2.41 0.07 -10.05
C TYR A 69 -2.74 0.41 -8.59
N SER A 70 -4.03 0.46 -8.24
CA SER A 70 -4.50 0.75 -6.88
C SER A 70 -4.01 -0.29 -5.87
N LEU A 71 -4.04 -1.58 -6.24
CA LEU A 71 -3.52 -2.65 -5.39
C LEU A 71 -2.01 -2.51 -5.20
N ALA A 72 -1.26 -2.19 -6.27
CA ALA A 72 0.18 -1.99 -6.19
C ALA A 72 0.56 -0.79 -5.32
N ASP A 73 -0.13 0.35 -5.47
CA ASP A 73 0.07 1.55 -4.66
C ASP A 73 -0.24 1.30 -3.19
N THR A 74 -1.33 0.61 -2.91
CA THR A 74 -1.72 0.21 -1.55
C THR A 74 -0.67 -0.70 -0.90
N ALA A 75 -0.15 -1.68 -1.64
CA ALA A 75 0.90 -2.57 -1.13
C ALA A 75 2.21 -1.82 -0.85
N ALA A 76 2.64 -0.92 -1.74
CA ALA A 76 3.81 -0.07 -1.54
C ALA A 76 3.65 0.84 -0.31
N GLY A 77 2.47 1.47 -0.15
CA GLY A 77 2.13 2.28 1.01
C GLY A 77 2.18 1.49 2.32
N ALA A 78 1.57 0.30 2.35
CA ALA A 78 1.59 -0.56 3.53
C ALA A 78 3.02 -1.01 3.89
N ALA A 79 3.85 -1.36 2.91
CA ALA A 79 5.26 -1.71 3.11
C ALA A 79 6.07 -0.53 3.66
N SER A 80 5.77 0.70 3.18
CA SER A 80 6.39 1.93 3.66
C SER A 80 6.00 2.22 5.11
N PHE A 81 4.72 2.17 5.46
CA PHE A 81 4.26 2.33 6.86
C PHE A 81 4.87 1.29 7.80
N ALA A 82 5.11 0.07 7.33
CA ALA A 82 5.75 -0.98 8.12
C ALA A 82 7.22 -0.69 8.48
N THR A 83 7.84 0.35 7.91
CA THR A 83 9.14 0.87 8.35
C THR A 83 9.05 1.80 9.56
N GLY A 84 7.83 2.10 10.04
CA GLY A 84 7.57 3.07 11.11
C GLY A 84 7.57 4.53 10.64
N ARG A 85 7.48 4.78 9.34
CA ARG A 85 7.50 6.12 8.74
C ARG A 85 6.20 6.42 8.01
N ASP A 86 5.62 7.59 8.25
CA ASP A 86 4.51 8.11 7.47
C ASP A 86 4.98 8.49 6.08
N SER A 87 4.19 8.15 5.07
CA SER A 87 4.53 8.43 3.69
C SER A 87 3.30 8.66 2.82
N VAL A 88 3.54 9.30 1.68
CA VAL A 88 2.59 9.44 0.58
C VAL A 88 3.28 9.03 -0.72
N THR A 89 2.51 8.60 -1.70
CA THR A 89 3.02 8.25 -3.01
C THR A 89 3.49 9.49 -3.74
N LEU A 90 4.74 9.49 -4.18
CA LEU A 90 5.32 10.54 -5.01
C LEU A 90 5.21 10.22 -6.50
N ALA A 91 5.51 8.99 -6.88
CA ALA A 91 5.46 8.51 -8.26
C ALA A 91 5.26 6.99 -8.28
N GLY A 92 4.67 6.49 -9.36
CA GLY A 92 4.54 5.07 -9.61
C GLY A 92 4.53 4.76 -11.10
N THR A 93 5.10 3.62 -11.45
CA THR A 93 5.06 3.04 -12.79
C THR A 93 4.64 1.59 -12.70
N ILE A 94 3.86 1.11 -13.67
CA ILE A 94 3.41 -0.28 -13.73
C ILE A 94 3.54 -0.83 -15.13
N ASN A 95 3.96 -2.08 -15.24
CA ASN A 95 3.92 -2.88 -16.46
C ASN A 95 2.87 -3.97 -16.31
N TYR A 96 1.90 -3.98 -17.21
CA TYR A 96 0.86 -5.00 -17.31
C TYR A 96 1.36 -6.13 -18.20
N ILE A 97 1.59 -7.30 -17.59
CA ILE A 97 2.27 -8.44 -18.24
C ILE A 97 1.24 -9.41 -18.82
N LYS A 98 0.17 -9.68 -18.04
CA LYS A 98 -0.92 -10.57 -18.44
C LYS A 98 -2.27 -9.99 -18.01
N PRO A 99 -3.36 -10.29 -18.75
CA PRO A 99 -4.71 -9.93 -18.34
C PRO A 99 -5.07 -10.56 -16.99
N GLY A 100 -5.61 -9.76 -16.07
CA GLY A 100 -6.05 -10.26 -14.76
C GLY A 100 -7.35 -11.04 -14.87
N LYS A 101 -7.35 -12.27 -14.35
CA LYS A 101 -8.50 -13.15 -14.16
C LYS A 101 -8.33 -13.96 -12.89
N GLY A 102 -9.41 -14.54 -12.39
CA GLY A 102 -9.42 -15.37 -11.19
C GLY A 102 -10.40 -14.84 -10.15
N GLY A 103 -10.30 -15.32 -8.92
CA GLY A 103 -11.14 -14.88 -7.80
C GLY A 103 -10.49 -13.77 -6.99
N LYS A 104 -9.15 -13.65 -7.03
CA LYS A 104 -8.39 -12.79 -6.16
C LYS A 104 -7.09 -12.31 -6.80
N LEU A 105 -6.71 -11.07 -6.50
CA LEU A 105 -5.38 -10.49 -6.76
C LEU A 105 -4.55 -10.50 -5.48
N ILE A 106 -3.24 -10.65 -5.63
CA ILE A 106 -2.28 -10.65 -4.54
C ILE A 106 -1.15 -9.69 -4.92
N GLY A 107 -1.07 -8.55 -4.23
CA GLY A 107 0.00 -7.57 -4.36
C GLY A 107 1.07 -7.80 -3.28
N ILE A 108 2.32 -7.96 -3.69
CA ILE A 108 3.47 -8.14 -2.79
C ILE A 108 4.43 -6.99 -3.03
N ALA A 109 4.65 -6.15 -2.02
CA ALA A 109 5.58 -5.03 -2.05
C ALA A 109 6.81 -5.30 -1.21
N GLN A 110 7.97 -4.90 -1.73
CA GLN A 110 9.25 -4.99 -1.05
C GLN A 110 10.02 -3.67 -1.21
N GLU A 111 10.56 -3.16 -0.12
CA GLU A 111 11.49 -2.02 -0.14
C GLU A 111 12.77 -2.41 -0.88
N ILE A 112 13.14 -1.60 -1.87
CA ILE A 112 14.39 -1.74 -2.63
C ILE A 112 15.46 -0.86 -2.01
N SER A 113 15.08 0.37 -1.66
CA SER A 113 15.98 1.35 -1.07
C SER A 113 15.18 2.42 -0.34
N ALA A 114 15.69 2.91 0.78
CA ALA A 114 15.12 4.04 1.48
C ALA A 114 16.22 5.02 1.91
N GLY A 115 16.01 6.29 1.56
CA GLY A 115 16.84 7.41 1.99
C GLY A 115 16.17 8.22 3.11
N ARG A 116 16.64 9.46 3.28
CA ARG A 116 16.10 10.38 4.28
C ARG A 116 14.69 10.86 3.93
N THR A 117 14.40 11.12 2.66
CA THR A 117 13.16 11.77 2.20
C THR A 117 12.27 10.87 1.35
N THR A 118 12.83 9.86 0.70
CA THR A 118 12.10 8.97 -0.19
C THR A 118 12.52 7.52 0.01
N GLY A 119 11.60 6.60 -0.32
CA GLY A 119 11.87 5.17 -0.44
C GLY A 119 11.31 4.63 -1.75
N VAL A 120 11.97 3.65 -2.32
CA VAL A 120 11.59 2.95 -3.55
C VAL A 120 11.15 1.53 -3.21
N TYR A 121 9.98 1.17 -3.71
CA TYR A 121 9.34 -0.13 -3.47
C TYR A 121 9.04 -0.81 -4.80
N GLU A 122 9.40 -2.06 -4.91
CA GLU A 122 9.00 -2.92 -6.02
C GLU A 122 7.76 -3.72 -5.63
N VAL A 123 6.80 -3.84 -6.55
CA VAL A 123 5.55 -4.56 -6.32
C VAL A 123 5.31 -5.55 -7.43
N PHE A 124 4.96 -6.76 -7.05
CA PHE A 124 4.50 -7.82 -7.95
C PHE A 124 3.04 -8.13 -7.67
N ILE A 125 2.23 -8.25 -8.71
CA ILE A 125 0.82 -8.65 -8.59
C ILE A 125 0.61 -9.99 -9.27
N PHE A 126 0.06 -10.91 -8.50
CA PHE A 126 -0.31 -12.26 -8.94
C PHE A 126 -1.83 -12.44 -8.85
N ASN A 127 -2.37 -13.43 -9.55
CA ASN A 127 -3.69 -13.98 -9.27
C ASN A 127 -3.59 -15.16 -8.27
N ASP A 128 -4.74 -15.76 -7.95
CA ASP A 128 -4.85 -16.92 -7.06
C ASP A 128 -4.28 -18.23 -7.64
N GLU A 129 -3.92 -18.25 -8.94
CA GLU A 129 -3.19 -19.34 -9.61
C GLU A 129 -1.66 -19.07 -9.67
N GLU A 130 -1.16 -18.10 -8.90
CA GLU A 130 0.25 -17.67 -8.86
C GLU A 130 0.80 -17.16 -10.22
N VAL A 131 -0.09 -16.72 -11.12
CA VAL A 131 0.31 -16.13 -12.39
C VAL A 131 0.68 -14.67 -12.18
N LEU A 132 1.91 -14.27 -12.57
CA LEU A 132 2.34 -12.87 -12.53
C LEU A 132 1.57 -12.04 -13.57
N LEU A 133 0.78 -11.07 -13.08
CA LEU A 133 -0.05 -10.19 -13.88
C LEU A 133 0.61 -8.85 -14.15
N SER A 134 1.31 -8.29 -13.15
CA SER A 134 1.91 -6.96 -13.24
C SER A 134 3.14 -6.83 -12.36
N ARG A 135 4.05 -5.95 -12.77
CA ARG A 135 5.19 -5.50 -11.98
C ARG A 135 5.17 -3.97 -11.93
N ALA A 136 5.36 -3.40 -10.74
CA ALA A 136 5.32 -1.96 -10.53
C ALA A 136 6.50 -1.49 -9.66
N THR A 137 6.83 -0.21 -9.80
CA THR A 137 7.79 0.47 -8.92
C THR A 137 7.14 1.75 -8.42
N PHE A 138 7.16 1.96 -7.11
CA PHE A 138 6.64 3.15 -6.45
C PHE A 138 7.74 3.86 -5.67
N THR A 139 7.73 5.19 -5.77
CA THR A 139 8.53 6.07 -4.91
C THR A 139 7.61 6.70 -3.88
N MET A 140 7.89 6.42 -2.61
CA MET A 140 7.17 6.98 -1.47
C MET A 140 7.95 8.18 -0.94
N PHE A 141 7.24 9.27 -0.60
CA PHE A 141 7.79 10.44 0.06
C PHE A 141 7.49 10.38 1.55
N PHE A 142 8.51 10.47 2.39
CA PHE A 142 8.36 10.40 3.84
C PHE A 142 7.95 11.75 4.44
N LEU A 143 6.92 11.73 5.29
CA LEU A 143 6.32 12.91 5.93
C LEU A 143 6.92 13.23 7.30
N ASP A 144 7.84 12.44 7.79
CA ASP A 144 8.46 12.54 9.11
C ASP A 144 9.50 13.67 9.26
N GLY A 145 9.75 14.43 8.20
CA GLY A 145 10.59 15.63 8.24
C GLY A 145 9.93 16.78 9.00
N ASP A 146 10.72 17.59 9.71
CA ASP A 146 10.26 18.73 10.52
C ASP A 146 9.37 19.72 9.75
N ARG A 147 9.52 19.80 8.44
CA ARG A 147 8.71 20.66 7.56
C ARG A 147 7.23 20.28 7.54
N TYR A 148 6.88 19.00 7.71
CA TYR A 148 5.51 18.51 7.70
C TYR A 148 4.89 18.45 9.08
N LYS A 149 5.67 18.14 10.12
CA LYS A 149 5.23 18.21 11.52
C LYS A 149 4.69 19.59 11.90
N ASN A 150 5.20 20.66 11.31
CA ASN A 150 4.76 22.03 11.55
C ASN A 150 3.55 22.48 10.73
N LYS A 151 3.24 21.84 9.58
CA LYS A 151 2.06 22.16 8.77
C LYS A 151 0.78 21.49 9.27
N LEU A 152 0.89 20.36 9.96
CA LEU A 152 -0.26 19.69 10.59
C LEU A 152 -0.68 20.35 11.90
N LYS A 153 0.05 21.39 12.37
CA LYS A 153 -0.25 22.17 13.58
C LYS A 153 -1.05 23.46 13.29
N LYS A 154 -1.38 23.75 12.04
CA LYS A 154 -2.27 24.84 11.61
C LYS A 154 -3.61 24.28 11.14
#